data_f13fa011959ffc2754a186f7c4b1afbd
#
_entry.id   f13fa011959ffc2754a186f7c4b1afbd
#
_cell.length_a   1.000
_cell.length_b   1.000
_cell.length_c   1.000
_cell.angle_alpha   90.00
_cell.angle_beta   90.00
_cell.angle_gamma   90.00
#
_symmetry.space_group_name_H-M   'P 1'
#
loop_
_entity.id
_entity.type
_entity.pdbx_description
1 polymer ?
#
loop_
_entity_poly.entity_id
_entity_poly.type
_entity_poly.pdbx_seq_one_letter_code
_entity_poly.pdbx_strand_id
1 'polypeptide(L)'
;MKTTVEKYSLAILLSTLFGPGLALAGETIDETRDVQENEVIDIELINGNITITAWDRNQVSFKGELSDQAEGYDFRSRNGVTSFEEEFEDRRNFFNTGCNNWFDCDDDIDRTRLEISIPEKSTLRLEGINVELEISGISGSTQIEIVNGPIVASNLGGRIDIETVNGSIETSNLDGRITLSTVNGQIRDRGSNGSRVSYSMVNGSIISNTRAQRVDADSVSGSVELDLGSVDDLEASSVSARVLVSLDLLKGGQVEMSSVSGFTELMVNPDISARFDINTAVGGDIDNDLTDDKAVEQNRFVNSSELQFTLNGGDGFVEISTVSGDILIGPR
;
A
#
# COMPACT_ATOMS: atom_id res chain seq x y z
N MET A 1 73.59 -17.11 21.10
CA MET A 1 73.46 -16.76 19.68
C MET A 1 72.09 -17.11 19.30
N LYS A 2 71.15 -16.11 19.25
CA LYS A 2 69.85 -16.23 18.74
C LYS A 2 69.58 -15.09 17.73
N THR A 3 69.52 -15.41 16.49
CA THR A 3 69.30 -14.49 15.37
C THR A 3 67.79 -14.22 15.21
N THR A 4 67.43 -12.97 15.35
CA THR A 4 66.10 -12.45 15.11
C THR A 4 65.98 -12.14 13.62
N VAL A 5 64.92 -12.66 12.96
CA VAL A 5 64.60 -12.37 11.57
C VAL A 5 63.48 -11.31 11.57
N GLU A 6 63.81 -10.11 11.15
CA GLU A 6 62.83 -9.04 10.89
C GLU A 6 62.11 -9.28 9.55
N LYS A 7 60.77 -9.24 9.58
CA LYS A 7 59.91 -9.25 8.39
C LYS A 7 59.69 -7.83 7.93
N TYR A 8 60.24 -7.45 6.80
CA TYR A 8 59.88 -6.23 6.09
C TYR A 8 58.61 -6.43 5.28
N SER A 9 57.54 -5.68 5.61
CA SER A 9 56.36 -5.53 4.78
C SER A 9 56.67 -4.52 3.68
N LEU A 10 56.57 -4.98 2.44
CA LEU A 10 56.75 -4.15 1.25
C LEU A 10 55.36 -3.58 0.88
N ALA A 11 55.12 -2.30 1.18
CA ALA A 11 53.99 -1.56 0.70
C ALA A 11 54.22 -1.18 -0.78
N ILE A 12 53.44 -1.75 -1.69
CA ILE A 12 53.46 -1.36 -3.10
C ILE A 12 52.53 -0.18 -3.24
N LEU A 13 53.07 1.00 -3.48
CA LEU A 13 52.34 2.20 -3.88
C LEU A 13 52.02 2.06 -5.38
N LEU A 14 50.74 1.79 -5.73
CA LEU A 14 50.29 1.82 -7.11
C LEU A 14 49.79 3.23 -7.42
N SER A 15 50.59 4.05 -8.05
CA SER A 15 50.21 5.34 -8.61
C SER A 15 49.52 5.09 -9.95
N THR A 16 48.19 5.17 -10.02
CA THR A 16 47.45 5.15 -11.29
C THR A 16 47.37 6.57 -11.87
N LEU A 17 47.89 6.71 -13.08
CA LEU A 17 47.72 7.89 -13.93
C LEU A 17 46.21 8.04 -14.30
N PHE A 18 45.64 9.17 -13.97
CA PHE A 18 44.34 9.60 -14.50
C PHE A 18 44.50 10.00 -15.96
N GLY A 19 43.89 9.22 -16.87
CA GLY A 19 43.62 9.61 -18.24
C GLY A 19 42.22 10.23 -18.33
N PRO A 20 41.95 11.23 -19.18
CA PRO A 20 40.63 11.81 -19.31
C PRO A 20 39.72 10.88 -20.13
N GLY A 21 38.58 10.51 -19.56
CA GLY A 21 37.49 9.86 -20.31
C GLY A 21 37.07 8.51 -19.81
N LEU A 22 36.80 8.35 -18.53
CA LEU A 22 35.95 7.29 -18.05
C LEU A 22 34.61 7.94 -17.66
N ALA A 23 33.53 7.57 -18.32
CA ALA A 23 32.21 7.77 -17.79
C ALA A 23 32.22 7.09 -16.40
N LEU A 24 31.93 7.84 -15.36
CA LEU A 24 31.80 7.29 -14.00
C LEU A 24 30.54 6.40 -14.05
N ALA A 25 30.71 5.10 -13.98
CA ALA A 25 29.62 4.21 -13.61
C ALA A 25 29.18 4.58 -12.18
N GLY A 26 27.91 4.48 -11.87
CA GLY A 26 27.38 4.78 -10.55
C GLY A 26 28.15 4.11 -9.43
N GLU A 27 28.14 4.69 -8.25
CA GLU A 27 28.87 4.14 -7.10
C GLU A 27 28.25 2.77 -6.72
N THR A 28 29.10 1.73 -6.69
CA THR A 28 28.67 0.38 -6.29
C THR A 28 28.64 0.28 -4.77
N ILE A 29 27.53 -0.22 -4.22
CA ILE A 29 27.34 -0.50 -2.80
C ILE A 29 27.44 -2.01 -2.57
N ASP A 30 28.23 -2.45 -1.60
CA ASP A 30 28.25 -3.80 -1.02
C ASP A 30 28.56 -3.71 0.47
N GLU A 31 27.57 -3.28 1.23
CA GLU A 31 27.70 -3.02 2.67
C GLU A 31 26.86 -4.02 3.45
N THR A 32 27.45 -4.59 4.50
CA THR A 32 26.73 -5.46 5.44
C THR A 32 27.12 -5.09 6.87
N ARG A 33 26.14 -4.97 7.76
CA ARG A 33 26.34 -4.62 9.17
C ARG A 33 25.57 -5.53 10.09
N ASP A 34 26.19 -5.88 11.21
CA ASP A 34 25.52 -6.58 12.31
C ASP A 34 24.56 -5.61 13.03
N VAL A 35 23.33 -6.03 13.23
CA VAL A 35 22.26 -5.25 13.84
C VAL A 35 21.49 -6.09 14.85
N GLN A 36 20.47 -5.51 15.50
CA GLN A 36 19.59 -6.25 16.40
C GLN A 36 18.49 -6.95 15.59
N GLU A 37 17.88 -7.98 16.15
CA GLU A 37 16.77 -8.73 15.53
C GLU A 37 15.54 -7.84 15.20
N ASN A 38 15.28 -6.85 16.05
CA ASN A 38 14.18 -5.88 15.93
C ASN A 38 14.69 -4.46 15.66
N GLU A 39 15.70 -4.34 14.81
CA GLU A 39 16.28 -3.06 14.39
C GLU A 39 15.22 -2.20 13.70
N VAL A 40 15.32 -0.89 13.89
CA VAL A 40 14.60 0.09 13.07
C VAL A 40 15.47 0.39 11.85
N ILE A 41 14.92 0.19 10.67
CA ILE A 41 15.59 0.43 9.38
C ILE A 41 14.88 1.62 8.74
N ASP A 42 15.59 2.74 8.61
CA ASP A 42 15.12 3.97 7.99
C ASP A 42 15.81 4.14 6.62
N ILE A 43 15.04 4.25 5.54
CA ILE A 43 15.55 4.35 4.17
C ILE A 43 14.94 5.57 3.50
N GLU A 44 15.78 6.47 3.02
CA GLU A 44 15.38 7.63 2.21
C GLU A 44 16.01 7.55 0.82
N LEU A 45 15.16 7.59 -0.21
CA LEU A 45 15.58 7.44 -1.62
C LEU A 45 14.87 8.47 -2.49
N ILE A 46 15.58 8.98 -3.50
CA ILE A 46 14.99 9.92 -4.45
C ILE A 46 14.53 9.22 -5.72
N ASN A 47 15.36 8.30 -6.25
CA ASN A 47 15.04 7.62 -7.51
C ASN A 47 15.61 6.21 -7.50
N GLY A 48 14.81 5.19 -7.75
CA GLY A 48 15.37 3.84 -7.80
C GLY A 48 14.40 2.70 -8.00
N ASN A 49 14.99 1.54 -8.26
CA ASN A 49 14.34 0.23 -8.27
C ASN A 49 14.89 -0.57 -7.10
N ILE A 50 14.05 -0.80 -6.11
CA ILE A 50 14.46 -1.30 -4.80
C ILE A 50 13.77 -2.63 -4.51
N THR A 51 14.56 -3.63 -4.16
CA THR A 51 14.06 -4.91 -3.68
C THR A 51 14.46 -5.11 -2.23
N ILE A 52 13.49 -5.27 -1.32
CA ILE A 52 13.73 -5.52 0.10
C ILE A 52 13.23 -6.92 0.45
N THR A 53 14.12 -7.75 0.97
CA THR A 53 13.79 -9.10 1.39
C THR A 53 14.20 -9.34 2.84
N ALA A 54 13.29 -9.84 3.64
CA ALA A 54 13.62 -10.24 5.00
C ALA A 54 14.39 -11.57 5.03
N TRP A 55 15.31 -11.70 6.02
CA TRP A 55 16.07 -12.91 6.25
C TRP A 55 16.19 -13.25 7.75
N ASP A 56 16.63 -14.44 8.05
CA ASP A 56 16.79 -14.97 9.42
C ASP A 56 18.12 -14.56 10.11
N ARG A 57 18.78 -13.49 9.62
CA ARG A 57 20.06 -13.02 10.15
C ARG A 57 19.89 -11.69 10.83
N ASN A 58 20.63 -11.48 11.93
CA ASN A 58 20.74 -10.19 12.60
C ASN A 58 21.74 -9.28 11.89
N GLN A 59 21.54 -9.06 10.62
CA GLN A 59 22.37 -8.26 9.74
C GLN A 59 21.49 -7.48 8.78
N VAL A 60 21.94 -6.30 8.37
CA VAL A 60 21.40 -5.53 7.26
C VAL A 60 22.41 -5.51 6.15
N SER A 61 21.99 -5.79 4.91
CA SER A 61 22.85 -5.75 3.74
C SER A 61 22.26 -4.87 2.67
N PHE A 62 23.05 -3.96 2.12
CA PHE A 62 22.74 -3.12 0.97
C PHE A 62 23.69 -3.49 -0.16
N LYS A 63 23.14 -3.87 -1.32
CA LYS A 63 23.92 -4.24 -2.52
C LYS A 63 23.30 -3.62 -3.75
N GLY A 64 24.15 -3.09 -4.61
CA GLY A 64 23.69 -2.53 -5.87
C GLY A 64 24.54 -1.38 -6.39
N GLU A 65 23.89 -0.49 -7.11
CA GLU A 65 24.51 0.66 -7.76
C GLU A 65 23.65 1.89 -7.54
N LEU A 66 24.28 3.00 -7.15
CA LEU A 66 23.62 4.30 -7.12
C LEU A 66 23.46 4.87 -8.52
N SER A 67 22.49 5.73 -8.69
CA SER A 67 22.36 6.59 -9.85
C SER A 67 23.62 7.44 -10.06
N ASP A 68 24.01 7.68 -11.31
CA ASP A 68 25.12 8.61 -11.66
C ASP A 68 24.85 10.05 -11.19
N GLN A 69 23.61 10.37 -10.80
CA GLN A 69 23.20 11.67 -10.27
C GLN A 69 23.34 11.76 -8.74
N ALA A 70 23.53 10.65 -8.06
CA ALA A 70 23.80 10.62 -6.62
C ALA A 70 25.25 11.03 -6.36
N GLU A 71 25.48 11.87 -5.36
CA GLU A 71 26.82 12.23 -4.90
C GLU A 71 27.44 11.20 -3.97
N GLY A 72 26.60 10.28 -3.46
CA GLY A 72 26.97 9.23 -2.54
C GLY A 72 25.80 8.79 -1.68
N TYR A 73 26.11 8.19 -0.56
CA TYR A 73 25.12 7.75 0.43
C TYR A 73 25.67 7.87 1.85
N ASP A 74 24.76 8.05 2.78
CA ASP A 74 25.04 7.98 4.20
C ASP A 74 24.43 6.72 4.80
N PHE A 75 25.28 5.79 5.25
CA PHE A 75 24.85 4.54 5.88
C PHE A 75 25.35 4.46 7.32
N ARG A 76 24.44 4.60 8.28
CA ARG A 76 24.74 4.62 9.70
C ARG A 76 23.95 3.58 10.47
N SER A 77 24.58 2.96 11.47
CA SER A 77 23.89 2.09 12.42
C SER A 77 24.27 2.52 13.84
N ARG A 78 23.28 2.96 14.62
CA ARG A 78 23.48 3.46 15.98
C ARG A 78 22.24 3.25 16.86
N ASN A 79 22.45 2.71 18.05
CA ASN A 79 21.40 2.60 19.08
C ASN A 79 20.12 1.86 18.63
N GLY A 80 20.23 0.82 17.81
CA GLY A 80 19.09 0.05 17.32
C GLY A 80 18.34 0.71 16.16
N VAL A 81 18.96 1.70 15.50
CA VAL A 81 18.48 2.33 14.28
C VAL A 81 19.57 2.26 13.22
N THR A 82 19.25 1.74 12.07
CA THR A 82 20.10 1.73 10.88
C THR A 82 19.43 2.60 9.82
N SER A 83 20.12 3.68 9.42
CA SER A 83 19.66 4.60 8.39
C SER A 83 20.48 4.48 7.13
N PHE A 84 19.81 4.58 5.99
CA PHE A 84 20.39 4.72 4.67
C PHE A 84 19.74 5.90 3.97
N GLU A 85 20.53 6.89 3.58
CA GLU A 85 20.08 8.09 2.88
C GLU A 85 20.94 8.28 1.63
N GLU A 86 20.31 8.43 0.48
CA GLU A 86 20.95 8.77 -0.78
C GLU A 86 21.21 10.28 -0.84
N GLU A 87 22.46 10.70 -1.12
CA GLU A 87 22.89 12.10 -1.13
C GLU A 87 22.87 12.68 -2.55
N PHE A 88 22.30 13.89 -2.70
CA PHE A 88 22.25 14.66 -3.96
C PHE A 88 22.65 16.11 -3.71
N GLU A 89 23.41 16.70 -4.64
CA GLU A 89 24.00 18.05 -4.52
C GLU A 89 22.95 19.16 -4.33
N ASP A 90 21.78 19.04 -4.90
CA ASP A 90 20.71 20.03 -4.76
C ASP A 90 19.32 19.41 -4.91
N ARG A 91 18.71 19.05 -3.80
CA ARG A 91 17.30 18.57 -3.80
C ARG A 91 16.32 19.50 -4.52
N ARG A 92 16.66 20.79 -4.70
CA ARG A 92 15.81 21.78 -5.40
C ARG A 92 15.96 21.72 -6.93
N ASN A 93 17.12 21.29 -7.43
CA ASN A 93 17.35 21.20 -8.86
C ASN A 93 16.81 19.91 -9.47
N PHE A 94 16.59 18.88 -8.69
CA PHE A 94 16.02 17.61 -9.15
C PHE A 94 14.65 17.78 -9.83
N PHE A 95 13.81 18.70 -9.34
CA PHE A 95 12.53 19.04 -9.98
C PHE A 95 12.67 19.93 -11.22
N ASN A 96 13.86 20.43 -11.53
CA ASN A 96 14.10 21.39 -12.62
C ASN A 96 15.01 20.84 -13.72
N THR A 97 15.60 19.68 -13.54
CA THR A 97 16.49 19.06 -14.54
C THR A 97 15.73 18.06 -15.39
N GLY A 98 15.35 18.47 -16.57
CA GLY A 98 15.27 17.60 -17.74
C GLY A 98 13.92 17.27 -18.32
N CYS A 99 12.79 17.44 -17.62
CA CYS A 99 11.49 17.21 -18.26
C CYS A 99 10.77 18.52 -18.52
N ASN A 100 11.03 19.15 -19.67
CA ASN A 100 10.26 20.32 -20.14
C ASN A 100 8.83 19.95 -20.57
N ASN A 101 8.53 18.66 -20.72
CA ASN A 101 7.19 18.13 -20.97
C ASN A 101 7.04 16.78 -20.25
N TRP A 102 5.96 16.59 -19.53
CA TRP A 102 5.56 15.37 -18.84
C TRP A 102 5.60 14.07 -19.70
N PHE A 103 5.68 14.21 -21.03
CA PHE A 103 5.64 13.10 -21.99
C PHE A 103 6.99 12.77 -22.65
N ASP A 104 8.07 13.45 -22.29
CA ASP A 104 9.36 13.36 -22.99
C ASP A 104 10.52 13.15 -22.01
N CYS A 105 10.31 12.28 -21.02
CA CYS A 105 11.39 11.76 -20.20
C CYS A 105 11.95 10.54 -20.92
N ASP A 106 13.20 10.61 -21.39
CA ASP A 106 13.92 9.46 -21.93
C ASP A 106 13.88 8.31 -20.93
N ASP A 107 13.54 7.11 -21.39
CA ASP A 107 13.53 5.87 -20.59
C ASP A 107 14.91 5.45 -20.06
N ASP A 108 15.96 6.21 -20.40
CA ASP A 108 17.36 6.02 -20.00
C ASP A 108 17.79 6.86 -18.78
N ILE A 109 16.85 7.32 -17.92
CA ILE A 109 17.24 7.93 -16.64
C ILE A 109 17.90 6.83 -15.81
N ASP A 110 19.20 7.00 -15.57
CA ASP A 110 19.94 6.13 -14.69
C ASP A 110 19.33 6.18 -13.28
N ARG A 111 18.94 5.00 -12.77
CA ARG A 111 18.24 4.84 -11.51
C ARG A 111 19.08 4.03 -10.53
N THR A 112 19.07 4.42 -9.30
CA THR A 112 19.59 3.60 -8.20
C THR A 112 18.94 2.22 -8.21
N ARG A 113 19.73 1.16 -8.12
CA ARG A 113 19.26 -0.24 -8.03
C ARG A 113 19.82 -0.87 -6.78
N LEU A 114 18.96 -1.17 -5.82
CA LEU A 114 19.37 -1.77 -4.56
C LEU A 114 18.62 -3.07 -4.25
N GLU A 115 19.38 -4.07 -3.86
CA GLU A 115 18.91 -5.27 -3.18
C GLU A 115 19.24 -5.14 -1.69
N ILE A 116 18.22 -5.06 -0.86
CA ILE A 116 18.35 -4.84 0.58
C ILE A 116 17.84 -6.07 1.31
N SER A 117 18.66 -6.60 2.22
CA SER A 117 18.23 -7.69 3.09
C SER A 117 18.23 -7.23 4.54
N ILE A 118 17.14 -7.46 5.26
CA ILE A 118 16.93 -7.00 6.65
C ILE A 118 16.43 -8.13 7.54
N PRO A 119 16.59 -8.07 8.86
CA PRO A 119 16.02 -9.09 9.76
C PRO A 119 14.49 -9.13 9.67
N GLU A 120 13.90 -10.33 9.74
CA GLU A 120 12.43 -10.53 9.62
C GLU A 120 11.61 -9.69 10.62
N LYS A 121 12.13 -9.45 11.82
CA LYS A 121 11.40 -8.73 12.88
C LYS A 121 11.71 -7.24 12.94
N SER A 122 12.42 -6.71 11.94
CA SER A 122 12.74 -5.29 11.84
C SER A 122 11.47 -4.44 11.74
N THR A 123 11.59 -3.19 12.17
CA THR A 123 10.67 -2.13 11.80
C THR A 123 11.24 -1.40 10.61
N LEU A 124 10.59 -1.47 9.45
CA LEU A 124 11.01 -0.75 8.26
C LEU A 124 10.24 0.57 8.14
N ARG A 125 10.96 1.64 7.85
CA ARG A 125 10.43 2.91 7.34
C ARG A 125 11.14 3.24 6.04
N LEU A 126 10.37 3.51 5.00
CA LEU A 126 10.92 3.88 3.69
C LEU A 126 10.17 5.10 3.16
N GLU A 127 10.93 6.13 2.85
CA GLU A 127 10.45 7.32 2.17
C GLU A 127 11.10 7.41 0.79
N GLY A 128 10.28 7.66 -0.25
CA GLY A 128 10.78 7.69 -1.62
C GLY A 128 10.06 8.70 -2.51
N ILE A 129 10.76 9.23 -3.52
CA ILE A 129 10.13 10.16 -4.47
C ILE A 129 9.72 9.42 -5.74
N ASN A 130 10.69 8.89 -6.51
CA ASN A 130 10.45 8.14 -7.74
C ASN A 130 10.99 6.72 -7.58
N VAL A 131 10.30 5.90 -6.81
CA VAL A 131 10.79 4.59 -6.39
C VAL A 131 9.82 3.48 -6.81
N GLU A 132 10.34 2.48 -7.51
CA GLU A 132 9.68 1.20 -7.71
C GLU A 132 10.14 0.26 -6.60
N LEU A 133 9.20 -0.23 -5.79
CA LEU A 133 9.51 -1.03 -4.61
C LEU A 133 8.91 -2.43 -4.68
N GLU A 134 9.75 -3.43 -4.47
CA GLU A 134 9.33 -4.79 -4.18
C GLU A 134 9.80 -5.18 -2.76
N ILE A 135 8.85 -5.61 -1.90
CA ILE A 135 9.16 -5.90 -0.49
C ILE A 135 8.51 -7.20 -0.03
N SER A 136 9.26 -8.01 0.73
CA SER A 136 8.72 -9.28 1.21
C SER A 136 9.31 -9.79 2.53
N GLY A 137 8.48 -10.52 3.30
CA GLY A 137 8.90 -11.37 4.40
C GLY A 137 9.09 -10.69 5.76
N ILE A 138 8.72 -9.42 5.93
CA ILE A 138 8.87 -8.70 7.20
C ILE A 138 7.70 -9.05 8.12
N SER A 139 8.00 -9.52 9.32
CA SER A 139 7.01 -9.82 10.37
C SER A 139 6.89 -8.72 11.44
N GLY A 140 7.77 -7.73 11.42
CA GLY A 140 7.70 -6.53 12.25
C GLY A 140 6.74 -5.49 11.66
N SER A 141 6.97 -4.20 11.94
CA SER A 141 6.16 -3.13 11.37
C SER A 141 6.76 -2.60 10.08
N THR A 142 5.90 -2.21 9.13
CA THR A 142 6.31 -1.65 7.83
C THR A 142 5.56 -0.35 7.59
N GLN A 143 6.29 0.73 7.33
CA GLN A 143 5.77 2.02 6.89
C GLN A 143 6.49 2.43 5.60
N ILE A 144 5.71 2.70 4.55
CA ILE A 144 6.22 3.04 3.22
C ILE A 144 5.45 4.26 2.72
N GLU A 145 6.19 5.30 2.34
CA GLU A 145 5.65 6.53 1.76
C GLU A 145 6.40 6.85 0.46
N ILE A 146 5.73 6.70 -0.69
CA ILE A 146 6.32 6.94 -2.01
C ILE A 146 5.48 7.95 -2.77
N VAL A 147 6.13 8.96 -3.36
CA VAL A 147 5.40 9.94 -4.17
C VAL A 147 5.00 9.36 -5.52
N ASN A 148 5.95 8.77 -6.24
CA ASN A 148 5.71 8.20 -7.58
C ASN A 148 6.35 6.81 -7.69
N GLY A 149 5.59 5.86 -8.19
CA GLY A 149 6.05 4.51 -8.51
C GLY A 149 5.19 3.41 -7.93
N PRO A 150 5.27 2.21 -8.50
CA PRO A 150 4.53 1.05 -8.02
C PRO A 150 5.16 0.47 -6.75
N ILE A 151 4.32 -0.08 -5.88
CA ILE A 151 4.71 -0.81 -4.68
C ILE A 151 4.14 -2.21 -4.78
N VAL A 152 5.00 -3.22 -4.69
CA VAL A 152 4.61 -4.63 -4.60
C VAL A 152 5.04 -5.17 -3.24
N ALA A 153 4.08 -5.55 -2.40
CA ALA A 153 4.34 -6.02 -1.04
C ALA A 153 3.76 -7.40 -0.78
N SER A 154 4.54 -8.29 -0.21
CA SER A 154 4.07 -9.66 0.04
C SER A 154 4.56 -10.24 1.37
N ASN A 155 3.72 -11.07 2.00
CA ASN A 155 4.07 -11.80 3.23
C ASN A 155 4.57 -10.86 4.34
N LEU A 156 3.91 -9.71 4.54
CA LEU A 156 4.22 -8.80 5.62
C LEU A 156 3.31 -9.03 6.82
N GLY A 157 3.84 -8.75 8.02
CA GLY A 157 3.10 -8.89 9.28
C GLY A 157 3.08 -7.62 10.11
N GLY A 158 2.35 -7.66 11.25
CA GLY A 158 2.32 -6.59 12.24
C GLY A 158 1.50 -5.37 11.83
N ARG A 159 2.06 -4.18 11.98
CA ARG A 159 1.45 -2.95 11.49
C ARG A 159 2.03 -2.63 10.11
N ILE A 160 1.16 -2.52 9.13
CA ILE A 160 1.51 -2.27 7.74
C ILE A 160 0.80 -0.99 7.32
N ASP A 161 1.58 0.00 6.88
CA ASP A 161 1.10 1.31 6.44
C ASP A 161 1.82 1.65 5.13
N ILE A 162 1.09 1.61 4.01
CA ILE A 162 1.66 1.80 2.67
C ILE A 162 0.90 2.91 1.97
N GLU A 163 1.61 3.97 1.64
CA GLU A 163 1.04 5.15 1.01
C GLU A 163 1.79 5.50 -0.27
N THR A 164 1.05 5.88 -1.31
CA THR A 164 1.62 6.47 -2.52
C THR A 164 0.76 7.59 -3.05
N VAL A 165 1.36 8.57 -3.71
CA VAL A 165 0.58 9.64 -4.35
C VAL A 165 0.22 9.24 -5.78
N ASN A 166 1.19 8.82 -6.58
CA ASN A 166 0.98 8.42 -7.97
C ASN A 166 1.62 7.05 -8.21
N GLY A 167 0.86 6.01 -7.97
CA GLY A 167 1.35 4.65 -8.15
C GLY A 167 0.30 3.60 -7.82
N SER A 168 0.58 2.37 -8.22
CA SER A 168 -0.21 1.22 -7.82
C SER A 168 0.37 0.59 -6.55
N ILE A 169 -0.51 0.08 -5.71
CA ILE A 169 -0.16 -0.76 -4.57
C ILE A 169 -0.70 -2.16 -4.84
N GLU A 170 0.19 -3.12 -5.05
CA GLU A 170 -0.17 -4.53 -5.17
C GLU A 170 0.31 -5.29 -3.94
N THR A 171 -0.62 -5.91 -3.22
CA THR A 171 -0.30 -6.64 -2.00
C THR A 171 -0.77 -8.08 -2.05
N SER A 172 -0.08 -8.95 -1.32
CA SER A 172 -0.49 -10.34 -1.15
C SER A 172 -0.07 -10.92 0.21
N ASN A 173 -0.98 -11.66 0.83
CA ASN A 173 -0.74 -12.37 2.09
C ASN A 173 -0.21 -11.46 3.21
N LEU A 174 -0.83 -10.30 3.40
CA LEU A 174 -0.54 -9.44 4.53
C LEU A 174 -1.30 -9.92 5.78
N ASP A 175 -0.69 -9.80 6.97
CA ASP A 175 -1.30 -10.19 8.23
C ASP A 175 -1.07 -9.13 9.33
N GLY A 176 -2.14 -8.68 9.98
CA GLY A 176 -2.05 -7.71 11.07
C GLY A 176 -3.03 -6.55 10.93
N ARG A 177 -2.56 -5.34 11.18
CA ARG A 177 -3.31 -4.11 10.92
C ARG A 177 -2.76 -3.46 9.65
N ILE A 178 -3.60 -3.35 8.65
CA ILE A 178 -3.19 -2.97 7.30
C ILE A 178 -3.88 -1.66 6.91
N THR A 179 -3.11 -0.70 6.45
CA THR A 179 -3.59 0.54 5.82
C THR A 179 -2.92 0.67 4.46
N LEU A 180 -3.71 0.78 3.40
CA LEU A 180 -3.25 0.98 2.03
C LEU A 180 -3.88 2.23 1.46
N SER A 181 -3.08 3.20 1.02
CA SER A 181 -3.56 4.51 0.59
C SER A 181 -2.91 4.97 -0.71
N THR A 182 -3.73 5.48 -1.64
CA THR A 182 -3.21 6.11 -2.86
C THR A 182 -4.06 7.31 -3.27
N VAL A 183 -3.43 8.34 -3.82
CA VAL A 183 -4.17 9.46 -4.39
C VAL A 183 -4.59 9.13 -5.82
N ASN A 184 -3.66 8.71 -6.67
CA ASN A 184 -3.94 8.37 -8.06
C ASN A 184 -3.31 7.01 -8.39
N GLY A 185 -4.13 5.98 -8.52
CA GLY A 185 -3.62 4.65 -8.83
C GLY A 185 -4.61 3.53 -8.56
N GLN A 186 -4.08 2.34 -8.46
CA GLN A 186 -4.84 1.14 -8.13
C GLN A 186 -4.33 0.51 -6.86
N ILE A 187 -5.23 0.16 -5.96
CA ILE A 187 -4.94 -0.75 -4.84
C ILE A 187 -5.48 -2.13 -5.20
N ARG A 188 -4.60 -3.12 -5.22
CA ARG A 188 -4.96 -4.53 -5.42
C ARG A 188 -4.43 -5.37 -4.28
N ASP A 189 -5.33 -5.82 -3.41
CA ASP A 189 -4.98 -6.66 -2.27
C ASP A 189 -5.51 -8.08 -2.43
N ARG A 190 -4.63 -9.08 -2.25
CA ARG A 190 -4.96 -10.49 -2.42
C ARG A 190 -4.65 -11.31 -1.19
N GLY A 191 -5.68 -11.89 -0.59
CA GLY A 191 -5.55 -12.89 0.47
C GLY A 191 -5.01 -12.34 1.79
N SER A 192 -5.08 -11.04 2.02
CA SER A 192 -4.74 -10.46 3.32
C SER A 192 -5.67 -10.99 4.41
N ASN A 193 -5.14 -11.22 5.59
CA ASN A 193 -5.84 -11.84 6.72
C ASN A 193 -5.53 -11.10 8.02
N GLY A 194 -5.81 -9.81 8.02
CA GLY A 194 -5.54 -8.96 9.17
C GLY A 194 -6.70 -8.84 10.13
N SER A 195 -6.44 -8.24 11.28
CA SER A 195 -7.49 -7.89 12.24
C SER A 195 -8.37 -6.74 11.76
N ARG A 196 -7.79 -5.85 10.96
CA ARG A 196 -8.46 -4.73 10.28
C ARG A 196 -7.67 -4.36 9.04
N VAL A 197 -8.40 -4.13 7.94
CA VAL A 197 -7.81 -3.61 6.71
C VAL A 197 -8.55 -2.32 6.34
N SER A 198 -7.78 -1.28 6.06
CA SER A 198 -8.29 0.03 5.64
C SER A 198 -7.72 0.39 4.27
N TYR A 199 -8.59 0.73 3.35
CA TYR A 199 -8.26 1.18 2.01
C TYR A 199 -8.69 2.64 1.85
N SER A 200 -7.83 3.49 1.31
CA SER A 200 -8.17 4.88 1.00
C SER A 200 -7.68 5.27 -0.39
N MET A 201 -8.56 5.89 -1.17
CA MET A 201 -8.24 6.27 -2.54
C MET A 201 -8.97 7.56 -2.95
N VAL A 202 -8.28 8.42 -3.71
CA VAL A 202 -8.94 9.59 -4.30
C VAL A 202 -9.44 9.27 -5.71
N ASN A 203 -8.55 8.79 -6.61
CA ASN A 203 -8.91 8.46 -7.99
C ASN A 203 -8.29 7.14 -8.43
N GLY A 204 -9.09 6.21 -8.95
CA GLY A 204 -8.59 4.94 -9.48
C GLY A 204 -9.49 3.75 -9.18
N SER A 205 -8.90 2.65 -8.69
CA SER A 205 -9.66 1.46 -8.32
C SER A 205 -9.09 0.75 -7.09
N ILE A 206 -9.99 0.26 -6.23
CA ILE A 206 -9.67 -0.67 -5.14
C ILE A 206 -10.25 -2.03 -5.52
N ILE A 207 -9.41 -3.06 -5.54
CA ILE A 207 -9.82 -4.45 -5.79
C ILE A 207 -9.24 -5.31 -4.67
N SER A 208 -10.09 -5.89 -3.85
CA SER A 208 -9.65 -6.70 -2.70
C SER A 208 -10.43 -8.00 -2.56
N ASN A 209 -9.72 -9.06 -2.18
CA ASN A 209 -10.30 -10.30 -1.69
C ASN A 209 -9.75 -10.67 -0.30
N THR A 210 -9.73 -9.70 0.60
CA THR A 210 -9.25 -9.89 1.99
C THR A 210 -10.18 -10.81 2.79
N ARG A 211 -9.62 -11.44 3.82
CA ARG A 211 -10.33 -12.24 4.83
C ARG A 211 -10.41 -11.55 6.18
N ALA A 212 -10.07 -10.28 6.24
CA ALA A 212 -10.19 -9.49 7.45
C ALA A 212 -11.65 -9.39 7.92
N GLN A 213 -11.86 -9.46 9.22
CA GLN A 213 -13.21 -9.32 9.79
C GLN A 213 -13.68 -7.88 9.86
N ARG A 214 -12.76 -6.91 9.84
CA ARG A 214 -13.07 -5.48 9.80
C ARG A 214 -12.43 -4.85 8.60
N VAL A 215 -13.25 -4.20 7.79
CA VAL A 215 -12.83 -3.59 6.54
C VAL A 215 -13.37 -2.18 6.45
N ASP A 216 -12.49 -1.22 6.19
CA ASP A 216 -12.84 0.16 5.89
C ASP A 216 -12.41 0.47 4.45
N ALA A 217 -13.28 1.10 3.66
CA ALA A 217 -12.95 1.46 2.28
C ALA A 217 -13.50 2.85 1.93
N ASP A 218 -12.59 3.79 1.75
CA ASP A 218 -12.91 5.18 1.42
C ASP A 218 -12.46 5.51 0.00
N SER A 219 -13.37 6.06 -0.80
CA SER A 219 -13.06 6.48 -2.16
C SER A 219 -13.71 7.81 -2.51
N VAL A 220 -12.99 8.68 -3.21
CA VAL A 220 -13.61 9.89 -3.76
C VAL A 220 -14.22 9.59 -5.13
N SER A 221 -13.46 8.99 -6.05
CA SER A 221 -13.95 8.66 -7.38
C SER A 221 -13.30 7.40 -7.96
N GLY A 222 -14.04 6.69 -8.83
CA GLY A 222 -13.54 5.48 -9.49
C GLY A 222 -14.34 4.24 -9.18
N SER A 223 -13.69 3.14 -8.80
CA SER A 223 -14.38 1.88 -8.47
C SER A 223 -13.79 1.21 -7.23
N VAL A 224 -14.67 0.64 -6.43
CA VAL A 224 -14.34 -0.18 -5.26
C VAL A 224 -15.00 -1.55 -5.46
N GLU A 225 -14.20 -2.60 -5.52
CA GLU A 225 -14.64 -3.98 -5.66
C GLU A 225 -14.07 -4.81 -4.53
N LEU A 226 -14.93 -5.25 -3.61
CA LEU A 226 -14.57 -6.00 -2.42
C LEU A 226 -15.23 -7.37 -2.43
N ASP A 227 -14.44 -8.44 -2.62
CA ASP A 227 -14.89 -9.82 -2.44
C ASP A 227 -14.40 -10.32 -1.08
N LEU A 228 -15.21 -10.13 -0.06
CA LEU A 228 -14.85 -10.37 1.32
C LEU A 228 -15.30 -11.76 1.79
N GLY A 229 -14.60 -12.29 2.78
CA GLY A 229 -15.04 -13.50 3.48
C GLY A 229 -16.12 -13.20 4.53
N SER A 230 -15.97 -13.81 5.70
CA SER A 230 -16.87 -13.56 6.85
C SER A 230 -16.46 -12.28 7.57
N VAL A 231 -17.36 -11.29 7.56
CA VAL A 231 -17.13 -9.93 8.04
C VAL A 231 -17.93 -9.66 9.32
N ASP A 232 -17.29 -9.02 10.30
CA ASP A 232 -17.92 -8.51 11.53
C ASP A 232 -18.32 -7.03 11.38
N ASP A 233 -17.49 -6.26 10.65
CA ASP A 233 -17.67 -4.82 10.51
C ASP A 233 -17.16 -4.35 9.14
N LEU A 234 -18.03 -3.75 8.34
CA LEU A 234 -17.69 -3.12 7.07
C LEU A 234 -18.17 -1.68 7.08
N GLU A 235 -17.25 -0.75 6.84
CA GLU A 235 -17.57 0.65 6.52
C GLU A 235 -17.05 0.97 5.10
N ALA A 236 -17.95 1.38 4.19
CA ALA A 236 -17.58 1.74 2.84
C ALA A 236 -18.18 3.11 2.48
N SER A 237 -17.32 4.10 2.24
CA SER A 237 -17.72 5.46 1.95
C SER A 237 -17.26 5.91 0.57
N SER A 238 -18.12 6.57 -0.19
CA SER A 238 -17.72 7.13 -1.47
C SER A 238 -18.37 8.48 -1.77
N VAL A 239 -17.73 9.27 -2.62
CA VAL A 239 -18.35 10.51 -3.12
C VAL A 239 -18.98 10.24 -4.49
N SER A 240 -18.21 9.68 -5.44
CA SER A 240 -18.68 9.42 -6.80
C SER A 240 -18.02 8.17 -7.37
N ALA A 241 -18.30 7.03 -6.79
CA ALA A 241 -17.70 5.76 -7.20
C ALA A 241 -18.77 4.70 -7.51
N ARG A 242 -18.34 3.66 -8.23
CA ARG A 242 -19.05 2.39 -8.26
C ARG A 242 -18.52 1.53 -7.12
N VAL A 243 -19.36 1.16 -6.17
CA VAL A 243 -19.00 0.33 -5.01
C VAL A 243 -19.71 -1.02 -5.13
N LEU A 244 -18.93 -2.08 -5.30
CA LEU A 244 -19.40 -3.46 -5.41
C LEU A 244 -18.83 -4.25 -4.24
N VAL A 245 -19.70 -4.78 -3.39
CA VAL A 245 -19.31 -5.55 -2.21
C VAL A 245 -20.00 -6.90 -2.21
N SER A 246 -19.23 -7.94 -1.98
CA SER A 246 -19.73 -9.31 -1.78
C SER A 246 -19.16 -9.85 -0.45
N LEU A 247 -20.04 -10.29 0.47
CA LEU A 247 -19.61 -10.73 1.80
C LEU A 247 -20.56 -11.74 2.46
N ASP A 248 -20.05 -12.42 3.49
CA ASP A 248 -20.82 -13.15 4.48
C ASP A 248 -20.79 -12.39 5.80
N LEU A 249 -21.93 -11.84 6.25
CA LEU A 249 -21.98 -11.10 7.51
C LEU A 249 -22.03 -12.07 8.71
N LEU A 250 -21.12 -11.89 9.65
CA LEU A 250 -21.12 -12.62 10.91
C LEU A 250 -22.36 -12.26 11.75
N LYS A 251 -22.73 -13.15 12.65
CA LYS A 251 -23.87 -12.92 13.56
C LYS A 251 -23.63 -11.69 14.45
N GLY A 252 -24.53 -10.71 14.36
CA GLY A 252 -24.41 -9.44 15.09
C GLY A 252 -23.47 -8.43 14.45
N GLY A 253 -22.96 -8.75 13.25
CA GLY A 253 -22.08 -7.85 12.52
C GLY A 253 -22.80 -6.65 11.92
N GLN A 254 -22.02 -5.68 11.43
CA GLN A 254 -22.50 -4.42 10.88
C GLN A 254 -21.95 -4.17 9.48
N VAL A 255 -22.80 -3.65 8.61
CA VAL A 255 -22.41 -3.12 7.30
C VAL A 255 -22.97 -1.70 7.18
N GLU A 256 -22.08 -0.74 6.97
CA GLU A 256 -22.44 0.64 6.68
C GLU A 256 -21.85 1.04 5.34
N MET A 257 -22.71 1.39 4.38
CA MET A 257 -22.30 1.86 3.07
C MET A 257 -22.92 3.21 2.79
N SER A 258 -22.08 4.22 2.50
CA SER A 258 -22.52 5.57 2.24
C SER A 258 -21.98 6.12 0.93
N SER A 259 -22.82 6.78 0.14
CA SER A 259 -22.41 7.40 -1.12
C SER A 259 -23.10 8.75 -1.33
N VAL A 260 -22.43 9.66 -2.00
CA VAL A 260 -23.08 10.88 -2.48
C VAL A 260 -23.73 10.62 -3.83
N SER A 261 -22.99 9.96 -4.75
CA SER A 261 -23.50 9.60 -6.07
C SER A 261 -22.76 8.38 -6.61
N GLY A 262 -23.36 7.68 -7.54
CA GLY A 262 -22.75 6.50 -8.14
C GLY A 262 -23.66 5.28 -8.02
N PHE A 263 -23.09 4.11 -8.10
CA PHE A 263 -23.80 2.84 -7.99
C PHE A 263 -23.24 2.03 -6.82
N THR A 264 -24.13 1.57 -5.95
CA THR A 264 -23.78 0.76 -4.78
C THR A 264 -24.44 -0.61 -4.89
N GLU A 265 -23.65 -1.66 -4.83
CA GLU A 265 -24.13 -3.04 -4.90
C GLU A 265 -23.64 -3.82 -3.69
N LEU A 266 -24.56 -4.49 -3.00
CA LEU A 266 -24.25 -5.38 -1.89
C LEU A 266 -24.79 -6.79 -2.18
N MET A 267 -23.91 -7.75 -2.33
CA MET A 267 -24.22 -9.17 -2.46
C MET A 267 -23.92 -9.90 -1.15
N VAL A 268 -24.95 -10.54 -0.60
CA VAL A 268 -24.83 -11.27 0.68
C VAL A 268 -25.37 -12.68 0.57
N ASN A 269 -24.91 -13.56 1.47
CA ASN A 269 -25.49 -14.90 1.59
C ASN A 269 -26.99 -14.78 1.99
N PRO A 270 -27.95 -15.42 1.29
CA PRO A 270 -29.38 -15.37 1.64
C PRO A 270 -29.73 -15.86 3.04
N ASP A 271 -28.84 -16.65 3.68
CA ASP A 271 -29.02 -17.12 5.03
C ASP A 271 -28.63 -16.09 6.11
N ILE A 272 -28.24 -14.88 5.72
CA ILE A 272 -27.86 -13.78 6.63
C ILE A 272 -28.99 -13.46 7.62
N SER A 273 -28.64 -13.25 8.90
CA SER A 273 -29.56 -12.77 9.93
C SER A 273 -29.28 -11.30 10.21
N ALA A 274 -30.02 -10.40 9.53
CA ALA A 274 -29.78 -8.96 9.65
C ALA A 274 -31.06 -8.15 9.44
N ARG A 275 -31.07 -6.93 9.98
CA ARG A 275 -31.99 -5.85 9.61
C ARG A 275 -31.33 -4.98 8.54
N PHE A 276 -32.12 -4.66 7.54
CA PHE A 276 -31.72 -3.78 6.44
C PHE A 276 -32.46 -2.46 6.55
N ASP A 277 -31.71 -1.36 6.45
CA ASP A 277 -32.19 0.01 6.37
C ASP A 277 -31.50 0.70 5.20
N ILE A 278 -32.24 0.94 4.12
CA ILE A 278 -31.69 1.37 2.85
C ILE A 278 -32.44 2.58 2.38
N ASN A 279 -31.74 3.65 2.07
CA ASN A 279 -32.35 4.89 1.70
C ASN A 279 -31.63 5.67 0.59
N THR A 280 -32.42 6.36 -0.26
CA THR A 280 -31.95 7.35 -1.21
C THR A 280 -32.57 8.69 -0.89
N ALA A 281 -31.77 9.77 -0.81
CA ALA A 281 -32.27 11.08 -0.39
C ALA A 281 -32.87 11.90 -1.54
N VAL A 282 -32.26 11.88 -2.73
CA VAL A 282 -32.60 12.70 -3.88
C VAL A 282 -32.46 11.89 -5.18
N GLY A 283 -33.47 11.13 -5.52
CA GLY A 283 -33.44 10.24 -6.70
C GLY A 283 -32.55 9.02 -6.46
N GLY A 284 -32.57 8.13 -7.42
CA GLY A 284 -31.93 6.81 -7.36
C GLY A 284 -32.97 5.72 -7.05
N ASP A 285 -32.75 4.58 -7.68
CA ASP A 285 -33.61 3.41 -7.51
C ASP A 285 -32.98 2.47 -6.46
N ILE A 286 -33.85 1.78 -5.72
CA ILE A 286 -33.47 0.70 -4.81
C ILE A 286 -34.02 -0.61 -5.37
N ASP A 287 -33.14 -1.46 -5.89
CA ASP A 287 -33.44 -2.79 -6.36
C ASP A 287 -33.13 -3.83 -5.29
N ASN A 288 -34.11 -4.65 -4.95
CA ASN A 288 -33.98 -5.70 -3.95
C ASN A 288 -34.26 -7.07 -4.55
N ASP A 289 -33.22 -7.86 -4.73
CA ASP A 289 -33.29 -9.23 -5.23
C ASP A 289 -33.22 -10.29 -4.10
N LEU A 290 -33.10 -9.86 -2.82
CA LEU A 290 -33.08 -10.77 -1.66
C LEU A 290 -34.51 -11.17 -1.20
N THR A 291 -35.48 -10.25 -1.32
CA THR A 291 -36.85 -10.46 -0.86
C THR A 291 -37.85 -9.82 -1.84
N ASP A 292 -39.12 -10.09 -1.61
CA ASP A 292 -40.23 -9.45 -2.38
C ASP A 292 -40.56 -8.02 -1.89
N ASP A 293 -39.91 -7.54 -0.80
CA ASP A 293 -40.12 -6.21 -0.27
C ASP A 293 -39.68 -5.14 -1.27
N LYS A 294 -40.49 -4.08 -1.40
CA LYS A 294 -40.24 -2.99 -2.34
C LYS A 294 -39.98 -1.69 -1.62
N ALA A 295 -39.12 -0.89 -2.21
CA ALA A 295 -38.89 0.46 -1.74
C ALA A 295 -40.13 1.33 -1.79
N VAL A 296 -40.31 2.19 -0.81
CA VAL A 296 -41.42 3.13 -0.66
C VAL A 296 -40.94 4.54 -0.95
N GLU A 297 -41.59 5.20 -1.92
CA GLU A 297 -41.34 6.61 -2.17
C GLU A 297 -41.85 7.44 -0.99
N GLN A 298 -40.96 8.16 -0.33
CA GLN A 298 -41.27 9.01 0.83
C GLN A 298 -41.70 10.42 0.43
N ASN A 299 -41.11 10.97 -0.63
CA ASN A 299 -41.40 12.33 -1.06
C ASN A 299 -41.34 12.46 -2.59
N ARG A 300 -42.52 12.74 -3.19
CA ARG A 300 -42.67 12.90 -4.65
C ARG A 300 -41.92 14.12 -5.24
N PHE A 301 -41.54 15.11 -4.42
CA PHE A 301 -40.88 16.30 -4.93
C PHE A 301 -39.37 16.12 -5.07
N VAL A 302 -38.80 15.21 -4.30
CA VAL A 302 -37.34 14.94 -4.29
C VAL A 302 -36.99 13.48 -4.64
N ASN A 303 -38.01 12.65 -4.94
CA ASN A 303 -37.86 11.22 -5.28
C ASN A 303 -36.98 10.45 -4.25
N SER A 304 -37.24 10.69 -2.96
CA SER A 304 -36.56 9.91 -1.92
C SER A 304 -37.24 8.56 -1.74
N SER A 305 -36.46 7.51 -1.64
CA SER A 305 -36.92 6.13 -1.47
C SER A 305 -36.32 5.50 -0.23
N GLU A 306 -37.10 4.66 0.44
CA GLU A 306 -36.68 3.92 1.64
C GLU A 306 -37.11 2.46 1.53
N LEU A 307 -36.24 1.56 1.92
CA LEU A 307 -36.52 0.13 2.01
C LEU A 307 -36.07 -0.41 3.34
N GLN A 308 -36.98 -0.97 4.12
CA GLN A 308 -36.67 -1.62 5.39
C GLN A 308 -37.23 -3.04 5.42
N PHE A 309 -36.41 -4.00 5.76
CA PHE A 309 -36.83 -5.38 5.95
C PHE A 309 -35.89 -6.13 6.92
N THR A 310 -36.30 -7.33 7.30
CA THR A 310 -35.50 -8.16 8.24
C THR A 310 -35.45 -9.59 7.71
N LEU A 311 -34.22 -10.14 7.66
CA LEU A 311 -34.01 -11.54 7.32
C LEU A 311 -33.55 -12.34 8.56
N ASN A 312 -34.07 -13.55 8.67
CA ASN A 312 -33.67 -14.62 9.58
C ASN A 312 -33.47 -14.21 11.06
N GLY A 313 -34.29 -13.26 11.56
CA GLY A 313 -34.27 -12.85 12.97
C GLY A 313 -33.61 -11.49 13.25
N GLY A 314 -32.80 -10.95 12.33
CA GLY A 314 -32.30 -9.58 12.43
C GLY A 314 -31.22 -9.34 13.48
N ASP A 315 -30.31 -10.28 13.67
CA ASP A 315 -29.23 -10.16 14.65
C ASP A 315 -28.20 -9.09 14.26
N GLY A 316 -27.85 -9.00 12.96
CA GLY A 316 -26.93 -7.99 12.40
C GLY A 316 -27.67 -6.75 11.90
N PHE A 317 -26.90 -5.77 11.42
CA PHE A 317 -27.42 -4.53 10.86
C PHE A 317 -26.74 -4.16 9.54
N VAL A 318 -27.53 -3.82 8.54
CA VAL A 318 -27.07 -3.36 7.22
C VAL A 318 -27.72 -2.02 6.93
N GLU A 319 -26.90 -0.97 6.85
CA GLU A 319 -27.33 0.37 6.48
C GLU A 319 -26.67 0.75 5.15
N ILE A 320 -27.46 1.15 4.18
CA ILE A 320 -26.97 1.68 2.91
C ILE A 320 -27.67 3.00 2.63
N SER A 321 -26.89 4.06 2.49
CA SER A 321 -27.42 5.38 2.23
C SER A 321 -26.75 6.04 1.03
N THR A 322 -27.55 6.67 0.17
CA THR A 322 -27.02 7.49 -0.92
C THR A 322 -27.79 8.83 -1.02
N VAL A 323 -27.10 9.85 -1.48
CA VAL A 323 -27.80 11.11 -1.79
C VAL A 323 -28.50 10.99 -3.15
N SER A 324 -27.77 10.55 -4.20
CA SER A 324 -28.33 10.42 -5.55
C SER A 324 -27.63 9.31 -6.34
N GLY A 325 -27.90 8.08 -6.00
CA GLY A 325 -27.31 6.92 -6.67
C GLY A 325 -28.23 5.72 -6.58
N ASP A 326 -28.02 4.75 -7.46
CA ASP A 326 -28.79 3.52 -7.45
C ASP A 326 -28.17 2.51 -6.49
N ILE A 327 -29.01 1.75 -5.82
CA ILE A 327 -28.63 0.70 -4.87
C ILE A 327 -29.21 -0.63 -5.34
N LEU A 328 -28.37 -1.64 -5.44
CA LEU A 328 -28.75 -3.02 -5.69
C LEU A 328 -28.35 -3.90 -4.51
N ILE A 329 -29.29 -4.72 -4.04
CA ILE A 329 -29.02 -5.73 -3.03
C ILE A 329 -29.45 -7.07 -3.57
N GLY A 330 -28.54 -8.06 -3.51
CA GLY A 330 -28.81 -9.36 -4.08
C GLY A 330 -28.13 -10.53 -3.36
N PRO A 331 -28.46 -11.75 -3.76
CA PRO A 331 -27.80 -12.94 -3.25
C PRO A 331 -26.38 -13.07 -3.86
N ARG A 332 -25.42 -13.45 -3.00
CA ARG A 332 -24.07 -13.82 -3.37
C ARG A 332 -24.02 -15.14 -4.12
#